data_868e07e7b97013187d3d71994e976f39
#
_entry.id   868e07e7b97013187d3d71994e976f39
#
_cell.length_a   1.000
_cell.length_b   1.000
_cell.length_c   1.000
_cell.angle_alpha   90.00
_cell.angle_beta   90.00
_cell.angle_gamma   90.00
#
_symmetry.space_group_name_H-M   'P 1'
#
loop_
_entity.id
_entity.type
_entity.pdbx_description
1 polymer ?
#
loop_
_entity_poly.entity_id
_entity_poly.type
_entity_poly.pdbx_seq_one_letter_code
_entity_poly.pdbx_strand_id
1 'polypeptide(L)'
;VIDIGIHSHVHFTDFRSILKSSSKVIMSIAERLGGFIMVNISRRNVLISTAFAGMTGLSGTASAAAAPCSAAMPKKWNYEADVVIIGAGAVGLPAAIGARDAGLSVLVVDANYDIGGHAITSGGNVPLGGGTSFQKKYGIKDSPELVFKDLTDWSIVESGGMPDYRYNDRAVQHALAFNMAPAFEFLLANGVPFVDQAPDNSGAHAVGLSARREHHTLWFKGQSAESPAGAGGTLLMRSLEASARKKGVQFLLNYHMDELYREAEGDRRVVGLKAHYSPQVNPETGQPLS
;
A
#
# COMPACT_ATOMS: atom_id res chain seq x y z
N VAL A 1 -13.46 -20.85 -7.43
CA VAL A 1 -13.58 -20.15 -6.15
C VAL A 1 -12.68 -20.84 -5.14
N ILE A 2 -11.98 -20.05 -4.33
CA ILE A 2 -11.14 -20.53 -3.24
C ILE A 2 -11.45 -19.76 -1.97
N ASP A 3 -11.23 -20.41 -0.84
CA ASP A 3 -11.32 -19.82 0.50
C ASP A 3 -9.93 -19.78 1.12
N ILE A 4 -9.53 -18.62 1.64
CA ILE A 4 -8.22 -18.35 2.20
C ILE A 4 -8.37 -17.98 3.66
N GLY A 5 -7.75 -18.73 4.56
CA GLY A 5 -7.77 -18.53 5.99
C GLY A 5 -6.58 -17.76 6.53
N ILE A 6 -6.79 -17.04 7.62
CA ILE A 6 -5.74 -16.36 8.39
C ILE A 6 -5.56 -17.13 9.70
N HIS A 7 -4.33 -17.53 10.00
CA HIS A 7 -4.02 -18.27 11.22
C HIS A 7 -4.40 -17.49 12.48
N SER A 8 -5.02 -18.18 13.44
CA SER A 8 -5.53 -17.56 14.67
C SER A 8 -4.44 -17.33 15.74
N HIS A 9 -3.21 -17.77 15.51
CA HIS A 9 -2.18 -17.90 16.55
C HIS A 9 -1.26 -16.68 16.70
N VAL A 10 -1.38 -15.66 15.85
CA VAL A 10 -0.56 -14.46 15.98
C VAL A 10 -1.19 -13.54 17.04
N HIS A 11 -0.73 -13.68 18.30
CA HIS A 11 -1.11 -12.76 19.35
C HIS A 11 -0.53 -11.36 19.09
N PHE A 12 -1.36 -10.33 19.20
CA PHE A 12 -1.01 -8.93 18.96
C PHE A 12 0.15 -8.40 19.86
N THR A 13 0.40 -9.05 20.98
CA THR A 13 1.52 -8.76 21.90
C THR A 13 2.88 -9.11 21.31
N ASP A 14 2.95 -10.15 20.49
CA ASP A 14 4.22 -10.58 19.87
C ASP A 14 4.58 -9.68 18.68
N PHE A 15 3.58 -9.14 17.99
CA PHE A 15 3.76 -8.22 16.88
C PHE A 15 4.45 -6.92 17.31
N ARG A 16 4.17 -6.41 18.51
CA ARG A 16 4.83 -5.21 19.07
C ARG A 16 6.33 -5.39 19.33
N SER A 17 6.75 -6.60 19.70
CA SER A 17 8.17 -6.89 19.96
C SER A 17 8.95 -7.06 18.66
N ILE A 18 8.33 -7.64 17.65
CA ILE A 18 8.89 -7.92 16.33
C ILE A 18 9.09 -6.62 15.53
N LEU A 19 8.11 -5.73 15.56
CA LEU A 19 8.16 -4.45 14.83
C LEU A 19 9.09 -3.41 15.46
N LYS A 20 9.54 -3.58 16.69
CA LYS A 20 10.54 -2.69 17.33
C LYS A 20 11.91 -2.74 16.65
N SER A 21 12.20 -3.80 15.88
CA SER A 21 13.49 -3.95 15.19
C SER A 21 13.49 -3.51 13.71
N SER A 22 12.32 -3.34 13.06
CA SER A 22 12.28 -3.22 11.59
C SER A 22 11.20 -2.29 11.04
N SER A 23 11.14 -1.06 11.44
CA SER A 23 10.31 0.03 10.86
C SER A 23 9.06 0.42 11.66
N LYS A 24 9.16 1.56 12.29
CA LYS A 24 8.05 2.30 12.95
C LYS A 24 6.90 2.66 11.98
N VAL A 25 7.08 2.52 10.67
CA VAL A 25 6.11 2.90 9.62
C VAL A 25 4.85 2.05 9.63
N ILE A 26 4.99 0.75 9.83
CA ILE A 26 3.87 -0.19 9.78
C ILE A 26 3.01 -0.09 11.06
N MET A 27 3.58 0.31 12.18
CA MET A 27 2.89 0.37 13.48
C MET A 27 1.83 1.45 13.61
N SER A 28 2.03 2.65 13.05
CA SER A 28 1.08 3.75 13.22
C SER A 28 -0.26 3.52 12.52
N ILE A 29 -0.26 2.75 11.45
CA ILE A 29 -1.48 2.39 10.71
C ILE A 29 -2.15 1.16 11.35
N ALA A 30 -1.36 0.26 11.94
CA ALA A 30 -1.83 -0.98 12.54
C ALA A 30 -2.61 -0.79 13.85
N GLU A 31 -2.20 0.14 14.68
CA GLU A 31 -2.82 0.36 16.00
C GLU A 31 -4.26 0.88 15.92
N ARG A 32 -4.66 1.48 14.79
CA ARG A 32 -6.02 2.01 14.59
C ARG A 32 -7.00 1.06 13.90
N LEU A 33 -6.54 -0.04 13.29
CA LEU A 33 -7.37 -0.89 12.44
C LEU A 33 -7.61 -2.32 12.94
N GLY A 34 -7.16 -2.68 14.14
CA GLY A 34 -7.58 -3.91 14.85
C GLY A 34 -7.41 -5.23 14.05
N GLY A 35 -6.36 -5.37 13.25
CA GLY A 35 -6.12 -6.55 12.40
C GLY A 35 -5.92 -6.18 10.93
N PHE A 36 -4.83 -6.67 10.34
CA PHE A 36 -4.43 -6.24 8.99
C PHE A 36 -5.11 -7.05 7.90
N ILE A 37 -6.03 -6.41 7.19
CA ILE A 37 -6.24 -6.62 5.77
C ILE A 37 -6.11 -5.25 5.12
N MET A 38 -5.06 -5.04 4.32
CA MET A 38 -4.97 -3.86 3.48
C MET A 38 -5.89 -4.05 2.28
N VAL A 39 -7.10 -3.48 2.37
CA VAL A 39 -8.04 -3.44 1.27
C VAL A 39 -7.74 -2.20 0.44
N ASN A 40 -7.31 -2.38 -0.78
CA ASN A 40 -7.22 -1.29 -1.76
C ASN A 40 -8.64 -0.98 -2.28
N ILE A 41 -9.34 -0.06 -1.61
CA ILE A 41 -10.66 0.40 -2.05
C ILE A 41 -10.45 1.38 -3.20
N SER A 42 -10.66 0.93 -4.43
CA SER A 42 -10.72 1.81 -5.60
C SER A 42 -11.81 2.86 -5.41
N ARG A 43 -11.48 4.15 -5.55
CA ARG A 43 -12.40 5.30 -5.42
C ARG A 43 -13.62 5.25 -6.36
N ARG A 44 -13.68 4.33 -7.30
CA ARG A 44 -14.80 4.18 -8.25
C ARG A 44 -16.08 3.62 -7.64
N ASN A 45 -16.03 2.93 -6.52
CA ASN A 45 -17.20 2.28 -5.93
C ASN A 45 -17.91 3.08 -4.82
N VAL A 46 -17.44 4.28 -4.48
CA VAL A 46 -18.05 5.14 -3.43
C VAL A 46 -19.06 6.13 -4.01
N LEU A 47 -19.17 6.29 -5.33
CA LEU A 47 -19.96 7.36 -5.96
C LEU A 47 -21.34 6.91 -6.53
N ILE A 48 -21.86 5.74 -6.19
CA ILE A 48 -23.17 5.28 -6.74
C ILE A 48 -24.32 5.33 -5.73
N SER A 49 -24.16 5.93 -4.55
CA SER A 49 -25.24 5.92 -3.53
C SER A 49 -25.86 7.27 -3.17
N THR A 50 -25.63 8.34 -3.93
CA THR A 50 -26.26 9.64 -3.61
C THR A 50 -26.77 10.39 -4.84
N ALA A 51 -27.66 9.78 -5.60
CA ALA A 51 -28.46 10.51 -6.58
C ALA A 51 -29.79 9.77 -6.81
N PHE A 52 -30.71 9.82 -5.83
CA PHE A 52 -32.15 9.78 -6.05
C PHE A 52 -32.86 10.00 -4.68
N ALA A 53 -33.08 11.25 -4.33
CA ALA A 53 -34.09 11.61 -3.34
C ALA A 53 -34.64 13.01 -3.67
N GLY A 54 -35.56 13.01 -4.55
CA GLY A 54 -36.47 14.14 -4.79
C GLY A 54 -37.86 13.59 -5.08
N MET A 55 -38.79 13.98 -4.20
CA MET A 55 -40.24 13.90 -4.27
C MET A 55 -40.95 12.64 -3.72
N THR A 56 -41.72 13.01 -2.76
CA THR A 56 -42.99 12.53 -2.23
C THR A 56 -42.91 11.86 -0.88
N GLY A 57 -43.55 12.53 0.10
CA GLY A 57 -43.72 12.10 1.47
C GLY A 57 -44.56 10.84 1.56
N LEU A 58 -44.12 9.98 2.42
CA LEU A 58 -44.90 9.11 3.31
C LEU A 58 -43.99 8.65 4.42
N SER A 59 -44.33 9.03 5.64
CA SER A 59 -43.66 8.63 6.88
C SER A 59 -43.79 7.10 7.05
N GLY A 60 -42.69 6.41 6.75
CA GLY A 60 -42.49 5.04 7.12
C GLY A 60 -41.05 4.92 7.58
N THR A 61 -40.82 4.71 8.88
CA THR A 61 -39.50 4.38 9.42
C THR A 61 -39.06 3.02 8.89
N ALA A 62 -38.55 2.99 7.68
CA ALA A 62 -37.80 1.85 7.18
C ALA A 62 -36.44 1.88 7.87
N SER A 63 -36.37 1.23 9.03
CA SER A 63 -35.09 0.77 9.55
C SER A 63 -34.45 -0.10 8.47
N ALA A 64 -33.49 0.45 7.75
CA ALA A 64 -32.62 -0.34 6.90
C ALA A 64 -31.82 -1.25 7.85
N ALA A 65 -32.38 -2.43 8.12
CA ALA A 65 -31.61 -3.50 8.71
C ALA A 65 -30.47 -3.78 7.76
N ALA A 66 -29.25 -3.38 8.15
CA ALA A 66 -28.04 -3.78 7.47
C ALA A 66 -28.11 -5.31 7.37
N ALA A 67 -28.21 -5.82 6.16
CA ALA A 67 -28.16 -7.26 5.92
C ALA A 67 -26.87 -7.78 6.59
N PRO A 68 -26.92 -8.87 7.36
CA PRO A 68 -25.74 -9.45 7.93
C PRO A 68 -24.85 -9.97 6.80
N CYS A 69 -23.87 -9.18 6.38
CA CYS A 69 -22.80 -9.63 5.49
C CYS A 69 -21.81 -10.49 6.30
N SER A 70 -22.26 -11.67 6.68
CA SER A 70 -21.38 -12.74 7.11
C SER A 70 -21.61 -13.91 6.19
N ALA A 71 -20.74 -14.10 5.22
CA ALA A 71 -20.69 -15.35 4.50
C ALA A 71 -20.56 -16.50 5.52
N ALA A 72 -21.24 -17.60 5.28
CA ALA A 72 -21.06 -18.78 6.09
C ALA A 72 -19.59 -19.19 6.04
N MET A 73 -18.97 -19.40 7.20
CA MET A 73 -17.57 -19.83 7.30
C MET A 73 -17.34 -21.09 6.50
N PRO A 74 -16.27 -21.19 5.70
CA PRO A 74 -15.96 -22.38 4.94
C PRO A 74 -15.59 -23.52 5.89
N LYS A 75 -15.92 -24.76 5.51
CA LYS A 75 -15.55 -25.94 6.29
C LYS A 75 -14.06 -26.25 6.24
N LYS A 76 -13.37 -25.74 5.22
CA LYS A 76 -11.94 -25.95 4.99
C LYS A 76 -11.40 -24.79 4.16
N TRP A 77 -10.21 -24.33 4.52
CA TRP A 77 -9.47 -23.36 3.75
C TRP A 77 -8.67 -24.02 2.62
N ASN A 78 -8.59 -23.38 1.47
CA ASN A 78 -7.73 -23.84 0.36
C ASN A 78 -6.28 -23.43 0.59
N TYR A 79 -6.07 -22.28 1.19
CA TYR A 79 -4.79 -21.73 1.59
C TYR A 79 -4.89 -21.12 2.98
N GLU A 80 -3.77 -21.11 3.69
CA GLU A 80 -3.68 -20.50 5.02
C GLU A 80 -2.35 -19.79 5.16
N ALA A 81 -2.35 -18.62 5.81
CA ALA A 81 -1.15 -17.85 6.12
C ALA A 81 -1.38 -17.00 7.39
N ASP A 82 -0.29 -16.55 8.03
CA ASP A 82 -0.38 -15.61 9.16
C ASP A 82 -0.85 -14.22 8.70
N VAL A 83 -0.45 -13.83 7.47
CA VAL A 83 -0.85 -12.57 6.85
C VAL A 83 -1.29 -12.82 5.41
N VAL A 84 -2.48 -12.35 5.09
CA VAL A 84 -2.99 -12.34 3.71
C VAL A 84 -3.09 -10.89 3.24
N ILE A 85 -2.47 -10.60 2.09
CA ILE A 85 -2.43 -9.25 1.50
C ILE A 85 -3.21 -9.27 0.20
N ILE A 86 -4.08 -8.29 0.02
CA ILE A 86 -4.88 -8.11 -1.19
C ILE A 86 -4.23 -6.98 -2.01
N GLY A 87 -3.68 -7.34 -3.16
CA GLY A 87 -2.99 -6.46 -4.09
C GLY A 87 -1.47 -6.51 -3.97
N ALA A 88 -0.81 -6.82 -5.07
CA ALA A 88 0.66 -6.89 -5.22
C ALA A 88 1.26 -5.57 -5.76
N GLY A 89 0.69 -4.43 -5.37
CA GLY A 89 1.16 -3.10 -5.77
C GLY A 89 2.22 -2.51 -4.84
N ALA A 90 2.45 -1.18 -4.98
CA ALA A 90 3.45 -0.42 -4.22
C ALA A 90 3.26 -0.42 -2.69
N VAL A 91 2.09 -0.77 -2.21
CA VAL A 91 1.80 -0.92 -0.79
C VAL A 91 1.88 -2.37 -0.36
N GLY A 92 1.32 -3.28 -1.17
CA GLY A 92 1.25 -4.70 -0.84
C GLY A 92 2.60 -5.40 -0.81
N LEU A 93 3.50 -5.12 -1.76
CA LEU A 93 4.82 -5.75 -1.77
C LEU A 93 5.69 -5.35 -0.57
N PRO A 94 5.83 -4.06 -0.20
CA PRO A 94 6.52 -3.68 1.04
C PRO A 94 5.91 -4.29 2.30
N ALA A 95 4.57 -4.34 2.38
CA ALA A 95 3.89 -4.99 3.50
C ALA A 95 4.20 -6.49 3.59
N ALA A 96 4.21 -7.18 2.45
CA ALA A 96 4.58 -8.59 2.37
C ALA A 96 6.03 -8.85 2.81
N ILE A 97 6.95 -8.01 2.36
CA ILE A 97 8.36 -8.07 2.74
C ILE A 97 8.50 -7.87 4.26
N GLY A 98 7.87 -6.81 4.80
CA GLY A 98 7.93 -6.51 6.23
C GLY A 98 7.35 -7.63 7.10
N ALA A 99 6.25 -8.24 6.69
CA ALA A 99 5.67 -9.39 7.39
C ALA A 99 6.59 -10.63 7.35
N ARG A 100 7.25 -10.89 6.20
CA ARG A 100 8.25 -11.95 6.10
C ARG A 100 9.50 -11.69 6.94
N ASP A 101 9.95 -10.44 7.01
CA ASP A 101 11.07 -10.04 7.88
C ASP A 101 10.74 -10.20 9.36
N ALA A 102 9.46 -10.15 9.70
CA ALA A 102 8.93 -10.47 11.03
C ALA A 102 8.74 -11.99 11.28
N GLY A 103 9.11 -12.86 10.34
CA GLY A 103 9.02 -14.32 10.47
C GLY A 103 7.64 -14.92 10.17
N LEU A 104 6.68 -14.11 9.69
CA LEU A 104 5.31 -14.55 9.41
C LEU A 104 5.21 -15.21 8.03
N SER A 105 4.33 -16.20 7.88
CA SER A 105 3.92 -16.71 6.57
C SER A 105 3.03 -15.69 5.87
N VAL A 106 3.27 -15.46 4.56
CA VAL A 106 2.57 -14.41 3.80
C VAL A 106 2.05 -14.96 2.47
N LEU A 107 0.78 -14.69 2.21
CA LEU A 107 0.11 -14.93 0.94
C LEU A 107 -0.39 -13.60 0.38
N VAL A 108 -0.01 -13.30 -0.86
CA VAL A 108 -0.51 -12.14 -1.61
C VAL A 108 -1.50 -12.61 -2.67
N VAL A 109 -2.67 -11.98 -2.71
CA VAL A 109 -3.72 -12.25 -3.70
C VAL A 109 -3.86 -11.02 -4.58
N ASP A 110 -3.76 -11.16 -5.89
CA ASP A 110 -3.94 -10.06 -6.84
C ASP A 110 -4.89 -10.45 -7.98
N ALA A 111 -5.76 -9.52 -8.35
CA ALA A 111 -6.70 -9.72 -9.44
C ALA A 111 -6.04 -9.67 -10.82
N ASN A 112 -4.83 -9.13 -10.92
CA ASN A 112 -4.09 -9.05 -12.16
C ASN A 112 -3.24 -10.31 -12.39
N TYR A 113 -2.88 -10.56 -13.64
CA TYR A 113 -1.96 -11.64 -14.03
C TYR A 113 -0.50 -11.34 -13.66
N ASP A 114 -0.19 -10.08 -13.36
CA ASP A 114 1.14 -9.62 -13.03
C ASP A 114 1.13 -8.72 -11.78
N ILE A 115 2.28 -8.60 -11.14
CA ILE A 115 2.48 -7.77 -9.96
C ILE A 115 2.73 -6.31 -10.34
N GLY A 116 2.67 -5.40 -9.37
CA GLY A 116 3.12 -4.02 -9.48
C GLY A 116 2.00 -2.99 -9.54
N GLY A 117 0.78 -3.40 -9.92
CA GLY A 117 -0.36 -2.48 -10.03
C GLY A 117 -0.03 -1.28 -10.93
N HIS A 118 -0.53 -0.09 -10.62
CA HIS A 118 -0.20 1.12 -11.37
C HIS A 118 1.26 1.60 -11.20
N ALA A 119 1.91 1.19 -10.12
CA ALA A 119 3.29 1.64 -9.86
C ALA A 119 4.29 1.10 -10.89
N ILE A 120 4.06 -0.08 -11.46
CA ILE A 120 4.95 -0.68 -12.47
C ILE A 120 5.01 0.12 -13.77
N THR A 121 3.95 0.87 -14.09
CA THR A 121 3.85 1.71 -15.29
C THR A 121 4.21 3.17 -15.02
N SER A 122 4.60 3.52 -13.79
CA SER A 122 4.98 4.88 -13.42
C SER A 122 6.39 5.24 -13.87
N GLY A 123 6.72 6.54 -13.81
CA GLY A 123 8.07 7.03 -14.06
C GLY A 123 9.12 6.58 -13.05
N GLY A 124 8.71 5.99 -11.92
CA GLY A 124 9.61 5.55 -10.85
C GLY A 124 10.21 6.69 -10.05
N ASN A 125 9.58 7.84 -10.08
CA ASN A 125 9.92 8.97 -9.24
C ASN A 125 9.44 8.72 -7.81
N VAL A 126 10.34 8.93 -6.85
CA VAL A 126 10.10 8.60 -5.44
C VAL A 126 10.39 9.83 -4.59
N PRO A 127 9.37 10.66 -4.31
CA PRO A 127 9.53 11.87 -3.51
C PRO A 127 9.60 11.53 -2.02
N LEU A 128 10.78 11.22 -1.53
CA LEU A 128 11.06 10.89 -0.12
C LEU A 128 12.15 11.80 0.43
N GLY A 129 11.86 12.48 1.54
CA GLY A 129 12.77 13.41 2.21
C GLY A 129 13.06 13.02 3.65
N GLY A 130 13.35 14.02 4.46
CA GLY A 130 13.57 13.85 5.89
C GLY A 130 14.95 13.32 6.27
N GLY A 131 15.94 13.50 5.39
CA GLY A 131 17.33 13.12 5.66
C GLY A 131 17.67 11.70 5.20
N THR A 132 17.29 11.35 3.96
CA THR A 132 17.69 10.09 3.31
C THR A 132 19.22 9.98 3.19
N SER A 133 19.72 8.76 2.99
CA SER A 133 21.15 8.53 2.75
C SER A 133 21.68 9.30 1.55
N PHE A 134 20.87 9.42 0.47
CA PHE A 134 21.26 10.21 -0.70
C PHE A 134 21.26 11.71 -0.42
N GLN A 135 20.28 12.24 0.31
CA GLN A 135 20.33 13.64 0.74
C GLN A 135 21.61 13.94 1.54
N LYS A 136 21.96 13.08 2.48
CA LYS A 136 23.21 13.21 3.27
C LYS A 136 24.45 13.11 2.38
N LYS A 137 24.50 12.14 1.46
CA LYS A 137 25.61 11.96 0.49
C LYS A 137 25.88 13.21 -0.35
N TYR A 138 24.83 13.89 -0.75
CA TYR A 138 24.91 15.07 -1.62
C TYR A 138 24.80 16.41 -0.87
N GLY A 139 24.95 16.39 0.47
CA GLY A 139 25.00 17.61 1.30
C GLY A 139 23.67 18.36 1.38
N ILE A 140 22.54 17.72 1.08
CA ILE A 140 21.22 18.31 1.18
C ILE A 140 20.76 18.21 2.64
N LYS A 141 20.49 19.38 3.24
CA LYS A 141 19.94 19.46 4.60
C LYS A 141 18.42 19.32 4.55
N ASP A 142 17.91 18.29 5.20
CA ASP A 142 16.48 18.04 5.34
C ASP A 142 16.21 17.29 6.65
N SER A 143 14.99 17.41 7.17
CA SER A 143 14.56 16.69 8.37
C SER A 143 13.09 16.33 8.30
N PRO A 144 12.63 15.35 9.09
CA PRO A 144 11.21 15.01 9.19
C PRO A 144 10.34 16.21 9.58
N GLU A 145 10.84 17.08 10.47
CA GLU A 145 10.12 18.30 10.90
C GLU A 145 9.96 19.27 9.75
N LEU A 146 10.99 19.45 8.90
CA LEU A 146 10.93 20.31 7.72
C LEU A 146 9.94 19.75 6.69
N VAL A 147 9.93 18.44 6.47
CA VAL A 147 8.93 17.78 5.62
C VAL A 147 7.53 18.00 6.17
N PHE A 148 7.33 17.80 7.47
CA PHE A 148 6.02 17.99 8.10
C PHE A 148 5.53 19.43 7.99
N LYS A 149 6.44 20.40 8.16
CA LYS A 149 6.13 21.81 7.96
C LYS A 149 5.70 22.09 6.52
N ASP A 150 6.44 21.60 5.53
CA ASP A 150 6.12 21.79 4.12
C ASP A 150 4.76 21.19 3.75
N LEU A 151 4.48 19.96 4.18
CA LEU A 151 3.18 19.30 3.98
C LEU A 151 2.03 20.09 4.60
N THR A 152 2.28 20.72 5.74
CA THR A 152 1.32 21.56 6.46
C THR A 152 1.06 22.86 5.72
N ASP A 153 2.14 23.58 5.36
CA ASP A 153 2.04 24.87 4.68
C ASP A 153 1.38 24.71 3.30
N TRP A 154 1.73 23.64 2.59
CA TRP A 154 1.13 23.30 1.31
C TRP A 154 -0.38 23.06 1.40
N SER A 155 -0.81 22.30 2.42
CA SER A 155 -2.25 22.06 2.61
C SER A 155 -3.05 23.32 2.91
N ILE A 156 -2.45 24.31 3.55
CA ILE A 156 -3.07 25.63 3.79
C ILE A 156 -3.18 26.42 2.47
N VAL A 157 -2.14 26.39 1.64
CA VAL A 157 -2.15 27.07 0.33
C VAL A 157 -3.18 26.44 -0.60
N GLU A 158 -3.22 25.12 -0.68
CA GLU A 158 -4.20 24.39 -1.51
C GLU A 158 -5.64 24.65 -1.09
N SER A 159 -5.89 24.84 0.20
CA SER A 159 -7.22 25.17 0.73
C SER A 159 -7.61 26.65 0.58
N GLY A 160 -6.80 27.46 -0.12
CA GLY A 160 -7.04 28.90 -0.25
C GLY A 160 -6.93 29.67 1.07
N GLY A 161 -6.13 29.18 1.99
CA GLY A 161 -5.96 29.77 3.33
C GLY A 161 -7.06 29.41 4.32
N MET A 162 -8.06 28.64 3.92
CA MET A 162 -9.09 28.14 4.81
C MET A 162 -8.54 26.95 5.60
N PRO A 163 -8.73 26.88 6.92
CA PRO A 163 -8.27 25.76 7.74
C PRO A 163 -9.18 24.55 7.57
N ASP A 164 -9.48 24.17 6.35
CA ASP A 164 -10.30 23.00 6.03
C ASP A 164 -9.42 21.76 5.88
N TYR A 165 -9.25 21.06 6.96
CA TYR A 165 -8.42 19.84 7.04
C TYR A 165 -9.17 18.56 6.65
N ARG A 166 -10.31 18.63 5.98
CA ARG A 166 -11.09 17.44 5.59
C ARG A 166 -10.29 16.44 4.78
N TYR A 167 -9.30 16.90 4.02
CA TYR A 167 -8.44 16.08 3.17
C TYR A 167 -7.00 15.96 3.70
N ASN A 168 -6.68 16.65 4.81
CA ASN A 168 -5.33 16.77 5.34
C ASN A 168 -5.29 16.35 6.80
N ASP A 169 -5.29 15.04 7.04
CA ASP A 169 -5.10 14.51 8.40
C ASP A 169 -3.67 14.77 8.86
N ARG A 170 -3.55 15.62 9.88
CA ARG A 170 -2.26 16.00 10.49
C ARG A 170 -1.48 14.79 11.03
N ALA A 171 -2.17 13.80 11.58
CA ALA A 171 -1.52 12.60 12.08
C ALA A 171 -0.94 11.77 10.94
N VAL A 172 -1.64 11.69 9.81
CA VAL A 172 -1.15 11.03 8.59
C VAL A 172 0.02 11.79 7.98
N GLN A 173 -0.05 13.12 7.89
CA GLN A 173 1.06 13.95 7.42
C GLN A 173 2.31 13.79 8.28
N HIS A 174 2.14 13.77 9.62
CA HIS A 174 3.24 13.55 10.55
C HIS A 174 3.84 12.14 10.35
N ALA A 175 2.99 11.12 10.27
CA ALA A 175 3.44 9.75 10.02
C ALA A 175 4.20 9.64 8.70
N LEU A 176 3.72 10.29 7.63
CA LEU A 176 4.41 10.33 6.34
C LEU A 176 5.79 10.99 6.48
N ALA A 177 5.87 12.20 7.03
CA ALA A 177 7.11 12.95 7.15
C ALA A 177 8.19 12.21 7.93
N PHE A 178 7.81 11.60 9.06
CA PHE A 178 8.75 10.90 9.95
C PHE A 178 9.14 9.50 9.47
N ASN A 179 8.50 9.00 8.43
CA ASN A 179 8.79 7.69 7.86
C ASN A 179 9.36 7.73 6.43
N MET A 180 9.51 8.90 5.82
CA MET A 180 10.04 9.01 4.45
C MET A 180 11.47 8.50 4.33
N ALA A 181 12.39 8.96 5.19
CA ALA A 181 13.78 8.50 5.15
C ALA A 181 13.89 6.99 5.45
N PRO A 182 13.26 6.44 6.50
CA PRO A 182 13.20 4.99 6.70
C PRO A 182 12.62 4.22 5.50
N ALA A 183 11.60 4.74 4.82
CA ALA A 183 11.02 4.11 3.63
C ALA A 183 12.04 4.08 2.46
N PHE A 184 12.79 5.15 2.25
CA PHE A 184 13.85 5.19 1.26
C PHE A 184 14.92 4.12 1.52
N GLU A 185 15.40 4.02 2.77
CA GLU A 185 16.39 3.01 3.16
C GLU A 185 15.84 1.58 3.01
N PHE A 186 14.55 1.38 3.29
CA PHE A 186 13.88 0.10 3.03
C PHE A 186 13.89 -0.26 1.56
N LEU A 187 13.62 0.67 0.65
CA LEU A 187 13.68 0.42 -0.79
C LEU A 187 15.09 0.02 -1.24
N LEU A 188 16.11 0.75 -0.78
CA LEU A 188 17.52 0.41 -1.05
C LEU A 188 17.88 -0.99 -0.54
N ALA A 189 17.51 -1.31 0.70
CA ALA A 189 17.79 -2.61 1.33
C ALA A 189 17.12 -3.79 0.59
N ASN A 190 16.01 -3.51 -0.10
CA ASN A 190 15.30 -4.50 -0.91
C ASN A 190 15.69 -4.47 -2.40
N GLY A 191 16.81 -3.83 -2.72
CA GLY A 191 17.45 -3.90 -4.04
C GLY A 191 16.84 -2.99 -5.09
N VAL A 192 16.03 -2.00 -4.69
CA VAL A 192 15.54 -0.99 -5.63
C VAL A 192 16.72 -0.12 -6.09
N PRO A 193 17.03 -0.09 -7.39
CA PRO A 193 18.14 0.67 -7.90
C PRO A 193 17.73 2.13 -8.14
N PHE A 194 18.42 3.04 -7.49
CA PHE A 194 18.26 4.47 -7.72
C PHE A 194 19.42 5.01 -8.56
N VAL A 195 19.13 6.05 -9.35
CA VAL A 195 20.17 6.82 -10.05
C VAL A 195 21.04 7.50 -9.00
N ASP A 196 22.34 7.28 -9.05
CA ASP A 196 23.30 7.83 -8.07
C ASP A 196 23.58 9.31 -8.37
N GLN A 197 22.62 10.16 -8.05
CA GLN A 197 22.67 11.62 -8.22
C GLN A 197 22.03 12.33 -7.02
N ALA A 198 22.29 13.64 -6.93
CA ALA A 198 21.60 14.46 -5.95
C ALA A 198 20.09 14.43 -6.21
N PRO A 199 19.26 14.24 -5.19
CA PRO A 199 17.82 14.46 -5.31
C PRO A 199 17.51 15.84 -5.88
N ASP A 200 16.43 15.95 -6.64
CA ASP A 200 15.98 17.21 -7.24
C ASP A 200 14.57 17.62 -6.75
N ASN A 201 13.95 18.57 -7.44
CA ASN A 201 12.61 19.09 -7.13
C ASN A 201 11.56 18.71 -8.20
N SER A 202 11.90 17.84 -9.17
CA SER A 202 10.92 17.39 -10.16
C SER A 202 9.85 16.56 -9.46
N GLY A 203 8.60 16.92 -9.51
CA GLY A 203 7.54 16.23 -8.77
C GLY A 203 7.46 16.56 -7.26
N ALA A 204 8.32 17.40 -6.74
CA ALA A 204 8.41 17.73 -5.32
C ALA A 204 7.19 18.45 -4.75
N HIS A 205 6.25 18.90 -5.57
CA HIS A 205 4.99 19.53 -5.12
C HIS A 205 4.21 18.62 -4.15
N ALA A 206 4.39 17.31 -4.23
CA ALA A 206 3.71 16.38 -3.33
C ALA A 206 4.27 16.40 -1.89
N VAL A 207 5.50 16.85 -1.69
CA VAL A 207 6.22 16.73 -0.40
C VAL A 207 6.92 18.01 0.03
N GLY A 208 6.65 19.14 -0.65
CA GLY A 208 7.21 20.45 -0.36
C GLY A 208 8.56 20.73 -1.02
N LEU A 209 8.92 22.00 -1.08
CA LEU A 209 10.05 22.52 -1.86
C LEU A 209 11.21 23.07 -1.02
N SER A 210 11.15 23.01 0.32
CA SER A 210 12.20 23.54 1.20
C SER A 210 13.51 22.76 1.09
N ALA A 211 13.46 21.52 0.62
CA ALA A 211 14.63 20.70 0.30
C ALA A 211 14.37 19.87 -0.95
N ARG A 212 15.45 19.46 -1.62
CA ARG A 212 15.35 18.54 -2.76
C ARG A 212 15.07 17.13 -2.25
N ARG A 213 13.96 16.51 -2.70
CA ARG A 213 13.43 15.23 -2.16
C ARG A 213 13.11 14.20 -3.24
N GLU A 214 13.19 14.55 -4.52
CA GLU A 214 12.87 13.63 -5.60
C GLU A 214 14.04 12.71 -5.89
N HIS A 215 13.82 11.41 -5.76
CA HIS A 215 14.75 10.36 -6.13
C HIS A 215 14.23 9.64 -7.36
N HIS A 216 15.13 9.31 -8.28
CA HIS A 216 14.80 8.62 -9.53
C HIS A 216 15.27 7.18 -9.49
N THR A 217 14.38 6.23 -9.71
CA THR A 217 14.78 4.84 -9.92
C THR A 217 15.37 4.65 -11.31
N LEU A 218 16.31 3.72 -11.45
CA LEU A 218 16.82 3.34 -12.76
C LEU A 218 15.69 2.76 -13.62
N TRP A 219 15.74 3.02 -14.91
CA TRP A 219 14.80 2.46 -15.87
C TRP A 219 15.16 1.02 -16.25
N PHE A 220 16.45 0.76 -16.44
CA PHE A 220 16.98 -0.55 -16.75
C PHE A 220 18.36 -0.74 -16.10
N LYS A 221 18.75 -2.00 -15.93
CA LYS A 221 20.04 -2.34 -15.35
C LYS A 221 21.18 -1.82 -16.26
N GLY A 222 22.08 -1.03 -15.70
CA GLY A 222 23.18 -0.40 -16.42
C GLY A 222 22.90 1.02 -16.90
N GLN A 223 21.73 1.60 -16.62
CA GLN A 223 21.47 3.01 -16.86
C GLN A 223 22.43 3.87 -16.01
N SER A 224 22.98 4.93 -16.62
CA SER A 224 23.78 5.94 -15.93
C SER A 224 22.93 7.14 -15.48
N ALA A 225 23.51 7.99 -14.63
CA ALA A 225 22.90 9.25 -14.23
C ALA A 225 22.64 10.22 -15.40
N GLU A 226 23.35 10.05 -16.52
CA GLU A 226 23.19 10.86 -17.73
C GLU A 226 22.00 10.45 -18.59
N SER A 227 21.42 9.27 -18.33
CA SER A 227 20.22 8.81 -19.03
C SER A 227 19.01 9.60 -18.54
N PRO A 228 18.06 9.95 -19.43
CA PRO A 228 16.87 10.69 -19.02
C PRO A 228 16.11 9.93 -17.93
N ALA A 229 15.70 10.65 -16.89
CA ALA A 229 14.83 10.11 -15.85
C ALA A 229 13.48 9.75 -16.46
N GLY A 230 12.90 8.66 -16.04
CA GLY A 230 11.55 8.26 -16.44
C GLY A 230 11.38 6.75 -16.53
N ALA A 231 10.16 6.26 -16.36
CA ALA A 231 9.74 4.86 -16.46
C ALA A 231 10.44 3.86 -15.50
N GLY A 232 11.00 4.33 -14.40
CA GLY A 232 11.67 3.48 -13.40
C GLY A 232 10.73 2.63 -12.54
N GLY A 233 9.42 2.80 -12.66
CA GLY A 233 8.42 2.04 -11.90
C GLY A 233 8.54 0.53 -12.12
N THR A 234 8.93 0.09 -13.30
CA THR A 234 9.18 -1.32 -13.59
C THR A 234 10.29 -1.88 -12.70
N LEU A 235 11.46 -1.23 -12.64
CA LEU A 235 12.55 -1.72 -11.80
C LEU A 235 12.22 -1.58 -10.29
N LEU A 236 11.51 -0.52 -9.89
CA LEU A 236 11.02 -0.38 -8.54
C LEU A 236 10.21 -1.62 -8.12
N MET A 237 9.20 -1.97 -8.92
CA MET A 237 8.28 -3.05 -8.56
C MET A 237 8.90 -4.43 -8.73
N ARG A 238 9.70 -4.65 -9.78
CA ARG A 238 10.39 -5.93 -10.00
C ARG A 238 11.46 -6.21 -8.93
N SER A 239 12.13 -5.18 -8.42
CA SER A 239 13.05 -5.36 -7.29
C SER A 239 12.33 -5.76 -6.01
N LEU A 240 11.21 -5.12 -5.71
CA LEU A 240 10.38 -5.48 -4.56
C LEU A 240 9.78 -6.88 -4.71
N GLU A 241 9.31 -7.25 -5.91
CA GLU A 241 8.85 -8.61 -6.19
C GLU A 241 9.96 -9.63 -5.96
N ALA A 242 11.15 -9.41 -6.53
CA ALA A 242 12.28 -10.31 -6.36
C ALA A 242 12.65 -10.49 -4.88
N SER A 243 12.65 -9.40 -4.10
CA SER A 243 12.87 -9.44 -2.65
C SER A 243 11.79 -10.24 -1.95
N ALA A 244 10.51 -9.98 -2.25
CA ALA A 244 9.38 -10.70 -1.65
C ALA A 244 9.45 -12.21 -1.93
N ARG A 245 9.68 -12.60 -3.20
CA ARG A 245 9.82 -14.01 -3.59
C ARG A 245 11.01 -14.67 -2.91
N LYS A 246 12.17 -14.00 -2.86
CA LYS A 246 13.36 -14.51 -2.17
C LYS A 246 13.10 -14.77 -0.68
N LYS A 247 12.25 -13.96 -0.06
CA LYS A 247 11.83 -14.11 1.34
C LYS A 247 10.71 -15.15 1.54
N GLY A 248 10.23 -15.78 0.47
CA GLY A 248 9.21 -16.84 0.53
C GLY A 248 7.77 -16.33 0.62
N VAL A 249 7.48 -15.13 0.10
CA VAL A 249 6.10 -14.69 -0.12
C VAL A 249 5.46 -15.55 -1.20
N GLN A 250 4.25 -16.06 -0.94
CA GLN A 250 3.43 -16.76 -1.93
C GLN A 250 2.51 -15.79 -2.65
N PHE A 251 2.27 -16.02 -3.95
CA PHE A 251 1.42 -15.17 -4.78
C PHE A 251 0.34 -16.00 -5.46
N LEU A 252 -0.90 -15.51 -5.40
CA LEU A 252 -2.02 -15.97 -6.20
C LEU A 252 -2.44 -14.83 -7.12
N LEU A 253 -2.05 -14.91 -8.39
CA LEU A 253 -2.38 -13.95 -9.43
C LEU A 253 -3.61 -14.41 -10.21
N ASN A 254 -4.32 -13.48 -10.87
CA ASN A 254 -5.62 -13.72 -11.50
C ASN A 254 -6.72 -14.10 -10.50
N TYR A 255 -6.59 -13.78 -9.22
CA TYR A 255 -7.61 -14.03 -8.21
C TYR A 255 -8.21 -12.73 -7.71
N HIS A 256 -9.49 -12.54 -8.02
CA HIS A 256 -10.25 -11.40 -7.54
C HIS A 256 -10.88 -11.73 -6.18
N MET A 257 -10.64 -10.86 -5.19
CA MET A 257 -11.26 -10.98 -3.87
C MET A 257 -12.73 -10.57 -3.95
N ASP A 258 -13.61 -11.45 -3.49
CA ASP A 258 -15.06 -11.26 -3.50
C ASP A 258 -15.57 -10.78 -2.14
N GLU A 259 -15.12 -11.43 -1.08
CA GLU A 259 -15.73 -11.31 0.24
C GLU A 259 -14.73 -11.56 1.36
N LEU A 260 -14.97 -10.93 2.52
CA LEU A 260 -14.20 -11.14 3.74
C LEU A 260 -14.99 -11.99 4.72
N TYR A 261 -14.36 -13.01 5.27
CA TYR A 261 -14.89 -13.77 6.40
C TYR A 261 -14.54 -13.08 7.71
N ARG A 262 -15.54 -12.92 8.58
CA ARG A 262 -15.41 -12.29 9.89
C ARG A 262 -15.94 -13.21 10.97
N GLU A 263 -15.36 -13.12 12.15
CA GLU A 263 -15.92 -13.78 13.34
C GLU A 263 -17.35 -13.31 13.59
N ALA A 264 -18.22 -14.23 14.06
CA ALA A 264 -19.64 -13.94 14.28
C ALA A 264 -19.86 -13.03 15.50
N GLU A 265 -18.96 -13.09 16.48
CA GLU A 265 -19.06 -12.40 17.77
C GLU A 265 -17.85 -11.48 18.03
N GLY A 266 -18.02 -10.51 18.91
CA GLY A 266 -16.99 -9.58 19.35
C GLY A 266 -16.69 -8.46 18.36
N ASP A 267 -15.42 -8.09 18.22
CA ASP A 267 -14.92 -7.01 17.36
C ASP A 267 -14.90 -7.35 15.86
N ARG A 268 -15.45 -8.48 15.50
CA ARG A 268 -15.59 -8.98 14.12
C ARG A 268 -14.26 -9.07 13.38
N ARG A 269 -13.28 -9.67 14.03
CA ARG A 269 -11.97 -9.92 13.41
C ARG A 269 -12.14 -10.59 12.04
N VAL A 270 -11.35 -10.15 11.07
CA VAL A 270 -11.28 -10.81 9.77
C VAL A 270 -10.41 -12.05 9.91
N VAL A 271 -10.97 -13.18 9.51
CA VAL A 271 -10.34 -14.51 9.65
C VAL A 271 -10.04 -15.18 8.31
N GLY A 272 -10.40 -14.53 7.22
CA GLY A 272 -10.14 -15.03 5.89
C GLY A 272 -10.85 -14.24 4.79
N LEU A 273 -10.71 -14.71 3.58
CA LEU A 273 -11.37 -14.16 2.40
C LEU A 273 -11.78 -15.25 1.41
N LYS A 274 -12.74 -14.92 0.58
CA LYS A 274 -13.13 -15.67 -0.61
C LYS A 274 -12.58 -14.96 -1.83
N ALA A 275 -12.04 -15.72 -2.79
CA ALA A 275 -11.61 -15.20 -4.08
C ALA A 275 -12.00 -16.14 -5.21
N HIS A 276 -12.17 -15.59 -6.41
CA HIS A 276 -12.37 -16.40 -7.61
C HIS A 276 -11.27 -16.17 -8.63
N TYR A 277 -10.93 -17.22 -9.36
CA TYR A 277 -9.99 -17.15 -10.47
C TYR A 277 -10.69 -16.48 -11.66
N SER A 278 -10.12 -15.37 -12.11
CA SER A 278 -10.63 -14.57 -13.22
C SER A 278 -9.46 -14.09 -14.08
N PRO A 279 -8.89 -14.98 -14.90
CA PRO A 279 -7.69 -14.65 -15.68
C PRO A 279 -8.04 -13.65 -16.78
N GLN A 280 -7.16 -12.69 -16.97
CA GLN A 280 -7.13 -11.93 -18.20
C GLN A 280 -6.67 -12.85 -19.34
N VAL A 281 -7.34 -12.78 -20.47
CA VAL A 281 -7.02 -13.60 -21.63
C VAL A 281 -6.43 -12.77 -22.76
N ASN A 282 -5.51 -13.35 -23.46
CA ASN A 282 -5.00 -12.78 -24.72
C ASN A 282 -6.17 -12.79 -25.73
N PRO A 283 -6.56 -11.62 -26.29
CA PRO A 283 -7.72 -11.53 -27.19
C PRO A 283 -7.55 -12.30 -28.50
N GLU A 284 -6.30 -12.59 -28.93
CA GLU A 284 -6.02 -13.32 -30.16
C GLU A 284 -6.02 -14.84 -29.95
N THR A 285 -5.55 -15.30 -28.81
CA THR A 285 -5.37 -16.74 -28.54
C THR A 285 -6.43 -17.31 -27.60
N GLY A 286 -7.14 -16.45 -26.85
CA GLY A 286 -8.09 -16.86 -25.80
C GLY A 286 -7.43 -17.53 -24.59
N GLN A 287 -6.09 -17.57 -24.51
CA GLN A 287 -5.36 -18.18 -23.41
C GLN A 287 -5.17 -17.20 -22.27
N PRO A 288 -5.19 -17.65 -21.01
CA PRO A 288 -4.85 -16.81 -19.88
C PRO A 288 -3.47 -16.16 -20.01
N LEU A 289 -3.39 -14.89 -19.65
CA LEU A 289 -2.11 -14.20 -19.47
C LEU A 289 -1.47 -14.69 -18.17
N SER A 290 -0.16 -14.89 -18.18
CA SER A 290 0.63 -15.38 -17.06
C SER A 290 1.97 -14.62 -16.93
#